data_e390f84c6d10c8b2e71bcf647697f801
#
_entry.id   e390f84c6d10c8b2e71bcf647697f801
#
_cell.length_a   1.000
_cell.length_b   1.000
_cell.length_c   1.000
_cell.angle_alpha   90.00
_cell.angle_beta   90.00
_cell.angle_gamma   90.00
#
_symmetry.space_group_name_H-M   'P 1'
#
loop_
_entity.id
_entity.type
_entity.pdbx_description
1 polymer ?
#
loop_
_entity_poly.entity_id
_entity_poly.type
_entity_poly.pdbx_seq_one_letter_code
_entity_poly.pdbx_strand_id
1 'polypeptide(L)'
;MQPLLPKLEGLRVVPQLGRIDAKSIAQTDQLILVLPERPKEALLRRIPGGRNLAAALKKRRAGSRPAALTRADNARQTLVVVGTNKPGTEAFERLSFARKLLAAATTEKAGILGIAVQGFTEEAHDELLEALVAAALAAGTPLPEWKQKASPRSIRSVRLLGLDKKPELDRVRAEARGNHLARWLTMLPPNKLDVDAYANVARAIADDKGWDFQRFDTARLEELGAGAFLAVAQGNGDD
;
A
#
# COMPACT_ATOMS: atom_id res chain seq x y z
N MET A 1 -18.88 -8.06 17.84
CA MET A 1 -19.39 -8.16 16.46
C MET A 1 -18.52 -7.28 15.58
N GLN A 2 -17.94 -7.78 14.49
CA GLN A 2 -17.16 -6.94 13.58
C GLN A 2 -18.11 -5.96 12.85
N PRO A 3 -17.74 -4.67 12.73
CA PRO A 3 -18.57 -3.71 12.01
C PRO A 3 -18.56 -4.02 10.51
N LEU A 4 -19.70 -3.79 9.82
CA LEU A 4 -19.82 -3.97 8.37
C LEU A 4 -18.92 -2.95 7.61
N LEU A 5 -18.75 -1.76 8.15
CA LEU A 5 -17.84 -0.75 7.59
C LEU A 5 -16.50 -0.74 8.33
N PRO A 6 -15.37 -0.62 7.63
CA PRO A 6 -14.08 -0.49 8.27
C PRO A 6 -13.95 0.87 8.96
N LYS A 7 -13.19 0.92 10.05
CA LYS A 7 -12.64 2.18 10.52
C LYS A 7 -11.57 2.63 9.52
N LEU A 8 -11.84 3.70 8.78
CA LEU A 8 -10.93 4.24 7.76
C LEU A 8 -9.76 5.04 8.40
N GLU A 9 -9.23 4.58 9.53
CA GLU A 9 -8.00 5.12 10.09
C GLU A 9 -6.85 4.77 9.16
N GLY A 10 -6.45 5.75 8.36
CA GLY A 10 -5.35 5.58 7.41
C GLY A 10 -4.00 5.36 8.12
N LEU A 11 -3.14 4.58 7.51
CA LEU A 11 -1.74 4.44 7.90
C LEU A 11 -1.07 5.84 7.92
N ARG A 12 -0.40 6.18 9.03
CA ARG A 12 0.29 7.47 9.16
C ARG A 12 1.50 7.50 8.22
N VAL A 13 1.51 8.44 7.27
CA VAL A 13 2.63 8.70 6.37
C VAL A 13 3.23 10.05 6.71
N VAL A 14 4.52 10.06 7.09
CA VAL A 14 5.25 11.25 7.56
C VAL A 14 6.37 11.56 6.56
N PRO A 15 6.27 12.66 5.80
CA PRO A 15 7.36 13.12 4.94
C PRO A 15 8.49 13.75 5.76
N GLN A 16 9.72 13.44 5.40
CA GLN A 16 10.93 14.04 5.97
C GLN A 16 11.74 14.68 4.83
N LEU A 17 11.79 16.00 4.84
CA LEU A 17 12.57 16.79 3.89
C LEU A 17 14.05 16.74 4.19
N GLY A 18 14.85 16.96 3.16
CA GLY A 18 16.29 16.99 3.23
C GLY A 18 16.96 15.66 2.94
N ARG A 19 18.27 15.58 3.13
CA ARG A 19 19.05 14.38 2.79
C ARG A 19 18.77 13.22 3.73
N ILE A 20 18.92 12.01 3.21
CA ILE A 20 18.92 10.81 4.05
C ILE A 20 20.20 10.83 4.90
N ASP A 21 20.05 10.74 6.20
CA ASP A 21 21.13 10.65 7.16
C ASP A 21 21.01 9.38 8.05
N ALA A 22 22.05 9.08 8.79
CA ALA A 22 22.08 7.91 9.67
C ALA A 22 21.01 7.99 10.77
N LYS A 23 20.66 9.20 11.25
CA LYS A 23 19.64 9.41 12.28
C LYS A 23 18.24 9.09 11.76
N SER A 24 17.93 9.52 10.54
CA SER A 24 16.64 9.23 9.91
C SER A 24 16.45 7.73 9.65
N ILE A 25 17.50 7.03 9.20
CA ILE A 25 17.48 5.57 9.02
C ILE A 25 17.31 4.87 10.38
N ALA A 26 18.03 5.30 11.43
CA ALA A 26 17.93 4.71 12.76
C ALA A 26 16.53 4.88 13.41
N GLN A 27 15.67 5.72 12.88
CA GLN A 27 14.29 5.90 13.32
C GLN A 27 13.30 4.96 12.61
N THR A 28 13.78 4.06 11.75
CA THR A 28 12.97 3.06 11.03
C THR A 28 13.39 1.65 11.43
N ASP A 29 12.44 0.73 11.44
CA ASP A 29 12.73 -0.69 11.68
C ASP A 29 13.18 -1.36 10.37
N GLN A 30 12.53 -1.00 9.24
CA GLN A 30 12.91 -1.40 7.89
C GLN A 30 12.98 -0.17 6.99
N LEU A 31 13.82 -0.23 5.97
CA LEU A 31 13.96 0.79 4.93
C LEU A 31 13.87 0.15 3.55
N ILE A 32 12.91 0.61 2.75
CA ILE A 32 12.90 0.36 1.31
C ILE A 32 13.67 1.50 0.64
N LEU A 33 14.75 1.16 -0.04
CA LEU A 33 15.57 2.09 -0.80
C LEU A 33 15.50 1.74 -2.28
N VAL A 34 14.97 2.66 -3.10
CA VAL A 34 14.89 2.48 -4.55
C VAL A 34 15.96 3.32 -5.23
N LEU A 35 16.71 2.70 -6.11
CA LEU A 35 17.83 3.25 -6.87
C LEU A 35 17.66 2.95 -8.36
N PRO A 36 18.31 3.71 -9.27
CA PRO A 36 18.45 3.32 -10.68
C PRO A 36 19.12 1.96 -10.82
N GLU A 37 18.90 1.24 -11.92
CA GLU A 37 19.53 -0.08 -12.16
C GLU A 37 21.04 -0.06 -12.08
N ARG A 38 21.64 1.05 -12.50
CA ARG A 38 23.09 1.32 -12.42
C ARG A 38 23.33 2.60 -11.63
N PRO A 39 23.27 2.56 -10.30
CA PRO A 39 23.46 3.74 -9.49
C PRO A 39 24.91 4.24 -9.59
N LYS A 40 25.09 5.55 -9.79
CA LYS A 40 26.41 6.18 -9.81
C LYS A 40 27.05 6.05 -8.43
N GLU A 41 28.36 5.84 -8.39
CA GLU A 41 29.11 5.70 -7.13
C GLU A 41 28.96 6.94 -6.23
N ALA A 42 28.94 8.14 -6.82
CA ALA A 42 28.70 9.39 -6.11
C ALA A 42 27.36 9.44 -5.38
N LEU A 43 26.30 8.78 -5.94
CA LEU A 43 25.01 8.65 -5.27
C LEU A 43 25.11 7.72 -4.06
N LEU A 44 25.76 6.56 -4.22
CA LEU A 44 25.94 5.59 -3.14
C LEU A 44 26.74 6.17 -1.97
N ARG A 45 27.77 6.97 -2.25
CA ARG A 45 28.59 7.65 -1.21
C ARG A 45 27.78 8.64 -0.36
N ARG A 46 26.68 9.18 -0.87
CA ARG A 46 25.80 10.13 -0.15
C ARG A 46 24.81 9.44 0.79
N ILE A 47 24.61 8.14 0.61
CA ILE A 47 23.67 7.36 1.42
C ILE A 47 24.44 6.72 2.59
N PRO A 48 23.96 6.84 3.83
CA PRO A 48 24.58 6.15 4.96
C PRO A 48 24.69 4.64 4.70
N GLY A 49 25.87 4.07 4.93
CA GLY A 49 26.12 2.64 4.62
C GLY A 49 26.33 2.34 3.13
N GLY A 50 26.55 3.35 2.29
CA GLY A 50 26.70 3.21 0.84
C GLY A 50 27.76 2.23 0.36
N ARG A 51 28.85 2.02 1.14
CA ARG A 51 29.85 0.96 0.83
C ARG A 51 29.25 -0.43 0.92
N ASN A 52 28.47 -0.71 1.96
CA ASN A 52 27.79 -1.98 2.17
C ASN A 52 26.72 -2.19 1.11
N LEU A 53 26.00 -1.13 0.74
CA LEU A 53 25.05 -1.11 -0.37
C LEU A 53 25.71 -1.47 -1.70
N ALA A 54 26.85 -0.85 -2.02
CA ALA A 54 27.60 -1.13 -3.23
C ALA A 54 28.06 -2.59 -3.30
N ALA A 55 28.56 -3.13 -2.17
CA ALA A 55 28.97 -4.53 -2.08
C ALA A 55 27.78 -5.49 -2.24
N ALA A 56 26.63 -5.18 -1.63
CA ALA A 56 25.41 -5.98 -1.75
C ALA A 56 24.88 -5.99 -3.19
N LEU A 57 24.88 -4.82 -3.87
CA LEU A 57 24.45 -4.70 -5.25
C LEU A 57 25.36 -5.45 -6.24
N LYS A 58 26.67 -5.50 -5.98
CA LYS A 58 27.61 -6.29 -6.81
C LYS A 58 27.35 -7.80 -6.74
N LYS A 59 26.85 -8.31 -5.62
CA LYS A 59 26.53 -9.74 -5.41
C LYS A 59 25.16 -10.16 -5.95
N ARG A 60 24.35 -9.21 -6.43
CA ARG A 60 22.99 -9.51 -6.91
C ARG A 60 22.99 -10.40 -8.14
N ARG A 61 21.98 -11.26 -8.24
CA ARG A 61 21.66 -11.95 -9.50
C ARG A 61 20.86 -11.01 -10.41
N ALA A 62 21.10 -11.07 -11.72
CA ALA A 62 20.29 -10.30 -12.68
C ALA A 62 18.80 -10.62 -12.50
N GLY A 63 17.96 -9.60 -12.48
CA GLY A 63 16.51 -9.72 -12.33
C GLY A 63 16.00 -10.04 -10.91
N SER A 64 16.88 -10.17 -9.88
CA SER A 64 16.42 -10.39 -8.51
C SER A 64 15.64 -9.18 -7.98
N ARG A 65 14.52 -9.47 -7.31
CA ARG A 65 13.66 -8.46 -6.65
C ARG A 65 13.27 -8.97 -5.26
N PRO A 66 13.78 -8.35 -4.19
CA PRO A 66 14.63 -7.15 -4.14
C PRO A 66 16.00 -7.37 -4.77
N ALA A 67 16.64 -6.27 -5.21
CA ALA A 67 17.98 -6.33 -5.80
C ALA A 67 19.05 -6.69 -4.78
N ALA A 68 18.89 -6.25 -3.52
CA ALA A 68 19.76 -6.61 -2.41
C ALA A 68 19.02 -6.48 -1.08
N LEU A 69 19.48 -7.24 -0.10
CA LEU A 69 19.09 -7.13 1.31
C LEU A 69 20.36 -6.89 2.11
N THR A 70 20.32 -5.90 3.00
CA THR A 70 21.45 -5.60 3.91
C THR A 70 20.90 -5.02 5.22
N ARG A 71 21.76 -4.86 6.21
CA ARG A 71 21.41 -4.18 7.46
C ARG A 71 22.20 -2.91 7.62
N ALA A 72 21.57 -1.87 8.14
CA ALA A 72 22.23 -0.66 8.50
C ALA A 72 23.04 -0.88 9.80
N ASP A 73 24.20 -0.23 9.87
CA ASP A 73 25.01 -0.23 11.08
C ASP A 73 24.46 0.78 12.09
N ASN A 74 23.39 0.36 12.79
CA ASN A 74 22.73 1.13 13.84
C ASN A 74 22.18 0.18 14.92
N ALA A 75 21.81 0.73 16.08
CA ALA A 75 21.32 -0.05 17.22
C ALA A 75 20.08 -0.90 16.91
N ARG A 76 19.24 -0.49 15.92
CA ARG A 76 18.06 -1.23 15.48
C ARG A 76 18.36 -2.31 14.46
N GLN A 77 19.58 -2.34 13.89
CA GLN A 77 19.91 -3.24 12.78
C GLN A 77 18.89 -3.13 11.64
N THR A 78 18.49 -1.89 11.30
CA THR A 78 17.45 -1.61 10.30
C THR A 78 17.66 -2.45 9.05
N LEU A 79 16.68 -3.29 8.69
CA LEU A 79 16.71 -4.06 7.46
C LEU A 79 16.55 -3.12 6.26
N VAL A 80 17.53 -3.09 5.36
CA VAL A 80 17.50 -2.28 4.15
C VAL A 80 17.19 -3.17 2.96
N VAL A 81 16.00 -2.99 2.39
CA VAL A 81 15.54 -3.67 1.18
C VAL A 81 15.83 -2.76 -0.01
N VAL A 82 16.75 -3.16 -0.86
CA VAL A 82 17.15 -2.36 -2.01
C VAL A 82 16.43 -2.85 -3.26
N GLY A 83 15.68 -1.93 -3.89
CA GLY A 83 15.11 -2.12 -5.21
C GLY A 83 15.87 -1.33 -6.27
N THR A 84 15.95 -1.86 -7.49
CA THR A 84 16.44 -1.09 -8.63
C THR A 84 15.38 -1.04 -9.71
N ASN A 85 15.18 0.13 -10.31
CA ASN A 85 14.19 0.35 -11.35
C ASN A 85 14.75 1.20 -12.49
N LYS A 86 14.07 1.13 -13.64
CA LYS A 86 14.32 1.98 -14.81
C LYS A 86 13.30 3.13 -14.84
N PRO A 87 13.68 4.31 -15.32
CA PRO A 87 12.70 5.34 -15.69
C PRO A 87 11.74 4.83 -16.76
N GLY A 88 10.51 5.35 -16.78
CA GLY A 88 9.53 5.04 -17.83
C GLY A 88 8.88 3.66 -17.74
N THR A 89 8.91 2.99 -16.58
CA THR A 89 8.13 1.78 -16.35
C THR A 89 6.63 2.10 -16.26
N GLU A 90 5.80 1.20 -16.79
CA GLU A 90 4.34 1.33 -16.73
C GLU A 90 3.79 1.28 -15.30
N ALA A 91 2.64 1.90 -15.06
CA ALA A 91 2.05 2.01 -13.71
C ALA A 91 1.84 0.65 -13.04
N PHE A 92 1.37 -0.35 -13.78
CA PHE A 92 1.19 -1.72 -13.25
C PHE A 92 2.52 -2.35 -12.85
N GLU A 93 3.57 -2.15 -13.64
CA GLU A 93 4.91 -2.66 -13.32
C GLU A 93 5.49 -1.99 -12.08
N ARG A 94 5.30 -0.65 -11.93
CA ARG A 94 5.71 0.10 -10.74
C ARG A 94 5.01 -0.40 -9.48
N LEU A 95 3.69 -0.61 -9.54
CA LEU A 95 2.91 -1.15 -8.42
C LEU A 95 3.34 -2.58 -8.08
N SER A 96 3.56 -3.43 -9.07
CA SER A 96 4.04 -4.80 -8.88
C SER A 96 5.44 -4.83 -8.26
N PHE A 97 6.32 -3.92 -8.68
CA PHE A 97 7.63 -3.73 -8.10
C PHE A 97 7.55 -3.28 -6.65
N ALA A 98 6.74 -2.24 -6.35
CA ALA A 98 6.54 -1.73 -5.00
C ALA A 98 6.01 -2.81 -4.05
N ARG A 99 5.02 -3.61 -4.48
CA ARG A 99 4.48 -4.73 -3.70
C ARG A 99 5.53 -5.80 -3.37
N LYS A 100 6.43 -6.13 -4.30
CA LYS A 100 7.52 -7.09 -4.07
C LYS A 100 8.53 -6.58 -3.04
N LEU A 101 8.90 -5.30 -3.12
CA LEU A 101 9.80 -4.68 -2.14
C LEU A 101 9.15 -4.63 -0.75
N LEU A 102 7.88 -4.28 -0.70
CA LEU A 102 7.13 -4.22 0.54
C LEU A 102 6.99 -5.60 1.18
N ALA A 103 6.68 -6.64 0.40
CA ALA A 103 6.62 -8.00 0.89
C ALA A 103 7.97 -8.43 1.50
N ALA A 104 9.09 -8.09 0.86
CA ALA A 104 10.43 -8.37 1.40
C ALA A 104 10.73 -7.57 2.68
N ALA A 105 10.26 -6.32 2.78
CA ALA A 105 10.46 -5.49 3.96
C ALA A 105 9.60 -5.93 5.15
N THR A 106 8.45 -6.55 4.91
CA THR A 106 7.50 -6.98 5.94
C THR A 106 7.66 -8.44 6.38
N THR A 107 8.68 -9.14 5.92
CA THR A 107 9.02 -10.50 6.42
C THR A 107 9.35 -10.49 7.92
N GLU A 108 9.92 -9.41 8.41
CA GLU A 108 10.10 -9.14 9.82
C GLU A 108 9.05 -8.12 10.29
N LYS A 109 8.73 -8.07 11.59
CA LYS A 109 7.77 -7.10 12.14
C LYS A 109 8.22 -5.67 11.89
N ALA A 110 7.61 -5.00 10.91
CA ALA A 110 7.87 -3.63 10.56
C ALA A 110 6.96 -2.69 11.35
N GLY A 111 7.40 -2.14 12.46
CA GLY A 111 6.65 -1.10 13.15
C GLY A 111 6.69 0.22 12.37
N ILE A 112 7.87 0.71 12.03
CA ILE A 112 8.11 1.95 11.30
C ILE A 112 8.85 1.60 9.99
N LEU A 113 8.16 1.77 8.86
CA LEU A 113 8.74 1.54 7.53
C LEU A 113 9.29 2.85 6.97
N GLY A 114 10.59 2.88 6.65
CA GLY A 114 11.21 3.93 5.85
C GLY A 114 11.03 3.65 4.35
N ILE A 115 10.78 4.68 3.56
CA ILE A 115 10.76 4.63 2.10
C ILE A 115 11.63 5.76 1.57
N ALA A 116 12.56 5.45 0.68
CA ALA A 116 13.43 6.41 0.03
C ALA A 116 13.61 6.05 -1.45
N VAL A 117 13.45 7.03 -2.31
CA VAL A 117 13.69 6.94 -3.76
C VAL A 117 14.80 7.92 -4.08
N GLN A 118 15.91 7.45 -4.68
CA GLN A 118 17.07 8.29 -4.89
C GLN A 118 17.69 8.09 -6.28
N GLY A 119 18.12 9.21 -6.89
CA GLY A 119 18.87 9.19 -8.16
C GLY A 119 18.01 9.12 -9.42
N PHE A 120 16.76 9.49 -9.34
CA PHE A 120 15.83 9.61 -10.45
C PHE A 120 15.56 11.08 -10.82
N THR A 121 14.95 11.32 -11.97
CA THR A 121 14.33 12.60 -12.30
C THR A 121 13.13 12.84 -11.36
N GLU A 122 12.68 14.08 -11.24
CA GLU A 122 11.55 14.44 -10.36
C GLU A 122 10.30 13.62 -10.70
N GLU A 123 9.93 13.53 -11.96
CA GLU A 123 8.78 12.76 -12.43
C GLU A 123 8.88 11.26 -12.07
N ALA A 124 9.99 10.60 -12.41
CA ALA A 124 10.20 9.19 -12.10
C ALA A 124 10.30 8.92 -10.59
N HIS A 125 10.84 9.89 -9.81
CA HIS A 125 10.85 9.85 -8.37
C HIS A 125 9.42 9.85 -7.81
N ASP A 126 8.59 10.79 -8.25
CA ASP A 126 7.22 10.97 -7.75
C ASP A 126 6.36 9.75 -8.10
N GLU A 127 6.45 9.23 -9.32
CA GLU A 127 5.75 8.01 -9.75
C GLU A 127 6.13 6.76 -8.92
N LEU A 128 7.42 6.58 -8.64
CA LEU A 128 7.90 5.47 -7.82
C LEU A 128 7.50 5.64 -6.34
N LEU A 129 7.56 6.86 -5.84
CA LEU A 129 7.15 7.18 -4.48
C LEU A 129 5.65 6.92 -4.28
N GLU A 130 4.81 7.36 -5.21
CA GLU A 130 3.36 7.08 -5.20
C GLU A 130 3.07 5.58 -5.17
N ALA A 131 3.72 4.80 -6.03
CA ALA A 131 3.52 3.36 -6.08
C ALA A 131 3.94 2.67 -4.76
N LEU A 132 5.03 3.10 -4.14
CA LEU A 132 5.50 2.59 -2.85
C LEU A 132 4.55 2.97 -1.71
N VAL A 133 4.05 4.21 -1.70
CA VAL A 133 3.06 4.68 -0.72
C VAL A 133 1.75 3.94 -0.88
N ALA A 134 1.25 3.77 -2.11
CA ALA A 134 0.02 2.99 -2.39
C ALA A 134 0.13 1.55 -1.88
N ALA A 135 1.27 0.88 -2.16
CA ALA A 135 1.54 -0.46 -1.67
C ALA A 135 1.60 -0.52 -0.13
N ALA A 136 2.25 0.47 0.50
CA ALA A 136 2.37 0.55 1.96
C ALA A 136 1.00 0.79 2.63
N LEU A 137 0.17 1.68 2.08
CA LEU A 137 -1.19 1.92 2.54
C LEU A 137 -2.03 0.65 2.45
N ALA A 138 -1.95 -0.08 1.33
CA ALA A 138 -2.68 -1.33 1.13
C ALA A 138 -2.24 -2.44 2.11
N ALA A 139 -0.94 -2.53 2.44
CA ALA A 139 -0.41 -3.55 3.36
C ALA A 139 -0.59 -3.18 4.84
N GLY A 140 -0.53 -1.88 5.16
CA GLY A 140 -0.69 -1.40 6.53
C GLY A 140 -2.14 -1.27 7.00
N THR A 141 -3.11 -1.48 6.11
CA THR A 141 -4.54 -1.37 6.43
C THR A 141 -5.10 -2.72 6.86
N PRO A 142 -5.76 -2.81 8.04
CA PRO A 142 -6.34 -4.06 8.51
C PRO A 142 -7.50 -4.51 7.63
N LEU A 143 -7.60 -5.80 7.43
CA LEU A 143 -8.75 -6.46 6.80
C LEU A 143 -9.51 -7.28 7.85
N PRO A 144 -10.78 -7.68 7.60
CA PRO A 144 -11.51 -8.55 8.49
C PRO A 144 -10.75 -9.86 8.72
N GLU A 145 -10.58 -10.25 9.98
CA GLU A 145 -9.98 -11.51 10.36
C GLU A 145 -10.99 -12.36 11.14
N TRP A 146 -11.22 -13.58 10.66
CA TRP A 146 -12.16 -14.54 11.25
C TRP A 146 -11.45 -15.56 12.13
N LYS A 147 -10.15 -15.39 12.35
CA LYS A 147 -9.35 -16.22 13.26
C LYS A 147 -9.54 -15.77 14.71
N GLN A 148 -9.44 -16.72 15.64
CA GLN A 148 -9.55 -16.43 17.08
C GLN A 148 -8.48 -15.44 17.59
N LYS A 149 -7.29 -15.44 16.98
CA LYS A 149 -6.22 -14.48 17.28
C LYS A 149 -5.98 -13.61 16.05
N ALA A 150 -6.24 -12.32 16.18
CA ALA A 150 -5.92 -11.34 15.17
C ALA A 150 -4.39 -11.27 14.95
N SER A 151 -3.99 -11.18 13.69
CA SER A 151 -2.58 -10.96 13.36
C SER A 151 -2.19 -9.52 13.71
N PRO A 152 -1.08 -9.28 14.42
CA PRO A 152 -0.66 -7.92 14.72
C PRO A 152 -0.36 -7.15 13.43
N ARG A 153 -0.76 -5.88 13.34
CA ARG A 153 -0.39 -4.99 12.23
C ARG A 153 1.12 -5.00 12.06
N SER A 154 1.59 -5.31 10.87
CA SER A 154 3.03 -5.31 10.57
C SER A 154 3.58 -3.88 10.46
N ILE A 155 2.84 -2.94 9.86
CA ILE A 155 3.24 -1.55 9.65
C ILE A 155 2.34 -0.63 10.48
N ARG A 156 2.94 0.21 11.33
CA ARG A 156 2.23 1.22 12.15
C ARG A 156 2.34 2.61 11.56
N SER A 157 3.46 2.91 10.91
CA SER A 157 3.68 4.19 10.23
C SER A 157 4.71 4.06 9.12
N VAL A 158 4.63 4.97 8.16
CA VAL A 158 5.60 5.12 7.07
C VAL A 158 6.31 6.45 7.20
N ARG A 159 7.63 6.46 7.03
CA ARG A 159 8.46 7.67 6.92
C ARG A 159 9.01 7.76 5.51
N LEU A 160 8.74 8.86 4.83
CA LEU A 160 9.32 9.14 3.51
C LEU A 160 10.61 9.93 3.73
N LEU A 161 11.75 9.37 3.33
CA LEU A 161 13.07 9.91 3.62
C LEU A 161 13.74 10.47 2.36
N GLY A 162 14.51 11.54 2.53
CA GLY A 162 15.32 12.08 1.44
C GLY A 162 14.53 12.83 0.39
N LEU A 163 13.50 13.55 0.80
CA LEU A 163 12.62 14.31 -0.08
C LEU A 163 13.16 15.74 -0.27
N ASP A 164 13.14 16.23 -1.50
CA ASP A 164 13.46 17.62 -1.81
C ASP A 164 12.25 18.54 -1.58
N LYS A 165 11.03 18.03 -1.76
CA LYS A 165 9.77 18.73 -1.53
C LYS A 165 8.74 17.82 -0.85
N LYS A 166 7.69 18.41 -0.27
CA LYS A 166 6.56 17.65 0.27
C LYS A 166 5.78 17.00 -0.87
N PRO A 167 5.58 15.65 -0.85
CA PRO A 167 4.86 14.97 -1.91
C PRO A 167 3.34 15.23 -1.83
N GLU A 168 2.69 15.29 -2.97
CA GLU A 168 1.25 15.33 -3.11
C GLU A 168 0.68 13.90 -2.98
N LEU A 169 0.02 13.60 -1.85
CA LEU A 169 -0.44 12.25 -1.55
C LEU A 169 -1.96 12.11 -1.44
N ASP A 170 -2.70 13.17 -1.70
CA ASP A 170 -4.16 13.18 -1.45
C ASP A 170 -4.90 12.23 -2.39
N ARG A 171 -4.50 12.17 -3.67
CA ARG A 171 -5.03 11.21 -4.65
C ARG A 171 -4.74 9.77 -4.21
N VAL A 172 -3.48 9.44 -3.90
CA VAL A 172 -3.08 8.10 -3.45
C VAL A 172 -3.81 7.67 -2.17
N ARG A 173 -4.02 8.60 -1.24
CA ARG A 173 -4.79 8.33 -0.03
C ARG A 173 -6.27 8.10 -0.31
N ALA A 174 -6.86 8.85 -1.24
CA ALA A 174 -8.25 8.66 -1.64
C ALA A 174 -8.46 7.29 -2.31
N GLU A 175 -7.60 6.93 -3.26
CA GLU A 175 -7.59 5.63 -3.91
C GLU A 175 -7.39 4.48 -2.90
N ALA A 176 -6.46 4.65 -1.94
CA ALA A 176 -6.22 3.66 -0.90
C ALA A 176 -7.45 3.44 0.00
N ARG A 177 -8.20 4.52 0.33
CA ARG A 177 -9.45 4.40 1.11
C ARG A 177 -10.53 3.64 0.33
N GLY A 178 -10.73 3.95 -0.95
CA GLY A 178 -11.67 3.24 -1.82
C GLY A 178 -11.31 1.76 -1.96
N ASN A 179 -10.04 1.47 -2.25
CA ASN A 179 -9.52 0.10 -2.33
C ASN A 179 -9.65 -0.66 -0.99
N HIS A 180 -9.44 0.02 0.14
CA HIS A 180 -9.62 -0.59 1.45
C HIS A 180 -11.09 -0.98 1.70
N LEU A 181 -12.03 -0.07 1.39
CA LEU A 181 -13.45 -0.34 1.51
C LEU A 181 -13.86 -1.54 0.66
N ALA A 182 -13.48 -1.56 -0.62
CA ALA A 182 -13.78 -2.67 -1.52
C ALA A 182 -13.21 -4.00 -1.01
N ARG A 183 -11.94 -4.01 -0.62
CA ARG A 183 -11.27 -5.21 -0.06
C ARG A 183 -11.92 -5.66 1.26
N TRP A 184 -12.33 -4.73 2.11
CA TRP A 184 -13.03 -5.03 3.35
C TRP A 184 -14.34 -5.74 3.08
N LEU A 185 -15.19 -5.18 2.22
CA LEU A 185 -16.50 -5.73 1.88
C LEU A 185 -16.38 -7.11 1.23
N THR A 186 -15.43 -7.31 0.32
CA THR A 186 -15.20 -8.62 -0.33
C THR A 186 -14.65 -9.70 0.60
N MET A 187 -14.13 -9.34 1.77
CA MET A 187 -13.67 -10.28 2.79
C MET A 187 -14.76 -10.66 3.80
N LEU A 188 -15.91 -9.99 3.78
CA LEU A 188 -17.04 -10.34 4.64
C LEU A 188 -17.71 -11.63 4.13
N PRO A 189 -18.03 -12.58 5.00
CA PRO A 189 -18.72 -13.79 4.58
C PRO A 189 -20.20 -13.52 4.25
N PRO A 190 -20.85 -14.35 3.41
CA PRO A 190 -22.23 -14.12 2.93
C PRO A 190 -23.24 -13.95 4.06
N ASN A 191 -23.08 -14.64 5.18
CA ASN A 191 -23.96 -14.51 6.36
C ASN A 191 -23.76 -13.19 7.14
N LYS A 192 -22.89 -12.30 6.68
CA LYS A 192 -22.64 -10.95 7.25
C LYS A 192 -22.90 -9.86 6.23
N LEU A 193 -22.71 -10.14 4.97
CA LEU A 193 -22.91 -9.22 3.87
C LEU A 193 -23.77 -9.91 2.79
N ASP A 194 -25.06 -10.04 3.10
CA ASP A 194 -26.11 -10.37 2.13
C ASP A 194 -26.51 -9.12 1.31
N VAL A 195 -27.50 -9.27 0.43
CA VAL A 195 -27.96 -8.19 -0.46
C VAL A 195 -28.48 -7.00 0.33
N ASP A 196 -29.25 -7.23 1.39
CA ASP A 196 -29.84 -6.18 2.21
C ASP A 196 -28.78 -5.46 3.06
N ALA A 197 -27.89 -6.22 3.67
CA ALA A 197 -26.76 -5.65 4.40
C ALA A 197 -25.87 -4.80 3.49
N TYR A 198 -25.63 -5.23 2.24
CA TYR A 198 -24.89 -4.47 1.25
C TYR A 198 -25.60 -3.17 0.88
N ALA A 199 -26.92 -3.22 0.62
CA ALA A 199 -27.72 -2.04 0.31
C ALA A 199 -27.71 -1.03 1.48
N ASN A 200 -27.81 -1.51 2.72
CA ASN A 200 -27.75 -0.66 3.92
C ASN A 200 -26.38 -0.02 4.09
N VAL A 201 -25.29 -0.75 3.81
CA VAL A 201 -23.92 -0.20 3.80
C VAL A 201 -23.77 0.87 2.72
N ALA A 202 -24.28 0.63 1.51
CA ALA A 202 -24.21 1.60 0.41
C ALA A 202 -24.99 2.87 0.75
N ARG A 203 -26.19 2.73 1.32
CA ARG A 203 -27.00 3.87 1.81
C ARG A 203 -26.24 4.68 2.87
N ALA A 204 -25.68 4.03 3.89
CA ALA A 204 -24.93 4.71 4.94
C ALA A 204 -23.72 5.48 4.41
N ILE A 205 -23.05 4.96 3.38
CA ILE A 205 -21.95 5.67 2.70
C ILE A 205 -22.48 6.88 1.92
N ALA A 206 -23.60 6.72 1.20
CA ALA A 206 -24.22 7.79 0.45
C ALA A 206 -24.65 8.93 1.37
N ASP A 207 -25.29 8.63 2.49
CA ASP A 207 -25.70 9.59 3.51
C ASP A 207 -24.51 10.36 4.09
N ASP A 208 -23.40 9.66 4.41
CA ASP A 208 -22.17 10.28 4.93
C ASP A 208 -21.51 11.21 3.90
N LYS A 209 -21.65 10.91 2.62
CA LYS A 209 -21.02 11.67 1.52
C LYS A 209 -21.94 12.67 0.83
N GLY A 210 -23.21 12.71 1.19
CA GLY A 210 -24.20 13.53 0.51
C GLY A 210 -24.45 13.09 -0.94
N TRP A 211 -24.40 11.79 -1.19
CA TRP A 211 -24.68 11.21 -2.51
C TRP A 211 -26.12 10.74 -2.59
N ASP A 212 -26.71 10.80 -3.77
CA ASP A 212 -28.01 10.20 -4.03
C ASP A 212 -27.90 8.68 -4.00
N PHE A 213 -28.83 8.03 -3.26
CA PHE A 213 -28.94 6.58 -3.19
C PHE A 213 -30.30 6.11 -3.68
N GLN A 214 -30.31 5.20 -4.63
CA GLN A 214 -31.54 4.58 -5.12
C GLN A 214 -31.39 3.06 -5.10
N ARG A 215 -32.39 2.38 -4.53
CA ARG A 215 -32.52 0.91 -4.55
C ARG A 215 -33.69 0.52 -5.43
N PHE A 216 -33.46 -0.43 -6.32
CA PHE A 216 -34.52 -1.09 -7.11
C PHE A 216 -34.79 -2.45 -6.49
N ASP A 217 -36.04 -2.68 -6.10
CA ASP A 217 -36.52 -3.98 -5.65
C ASP A 217 -36.89 -4.87 -6.84
N THR A 218 -37.30 -6.11 -6.56
CA THR A 218 -37.66 -7.11 -7.57
C THR A 218 -38.79 -6.60 -8.48
N ALA A 219 -39.85 -6.01 -7.90
CA ALA A 219 -40.99 -5.50 -8.68
C ALA A 219 -40.53 -4.39 -9.65
N ARG A 220 -39.67 -3.48 -9.19
CA ARG A 220 -39.16 -2.42 -10.04
C ARG A 220 -38.22 -2.94 -11.14
N LEU A 221 -37.43 -3.98 -10.85
CA LEU A 221 -36.58 -4.64 -11.85
C LEU A 221 -37.43 -5.38 -12.93
N GLU A 222 -38.56 -5.97 -12.55
CA GLU A 222 -39.51 -6.57 -13.48
C GLU A 222 -40.12 -5.51 -14.42
N GLU A 223 -40.62 -4.40 -13.87
CA GLU A 223 -41.14 -3.27 -14.66
C GLU A 223 -40.12 -2.73 -15.67
N LEU A 224 -38.85 -2.71 -15.28
CA LEU A 224 -37.74 -2.25 -16.13
C LEU A 224 -37.27 -3.30 -17.15
N GLY A 225 -37.83 -4.53 -17.14
CA GLY A 225 -37.38 -5.61 -18.00
C GLY A 225 -35.95 -6.09 -17.72
N ALA A 226 -35.49 -5.94 -16.49
CA ALA A 226 -34.10 -6.26 -16.09
C ALA A 226 -33.88 -7.78 -15.88
N GLY A 227 -34.21 -8.58 -16.90
CA GLY A 227 -34.24 -10.05 -16.83
C GLY A 227 -32.93 -10.70 -16.40
N ALA A 228 -31.77 -10.14 -16.76
CA ALA A 228 -30.48 -10.67 -16.36
C ALA A 228 -30.26 -10.56 -14.84
N PHE A 229 -30.67 -9.44 -14.22
CA PHE A 229 -30.59 -9.27 -12.77
C PHE A 229 -31.54 -10.23 -12.04
N LEU A 230 -32.76 -10.37 -12.53
CA LEU A 230 -33.77 -11.28 -11.98
C LEU A 230 -33.32 -12.75 -12.06
N ALA A 231 -32.71 -13.14 -13.20
CA ALA A 231 -32.18 -14.50 -13.37
C ALA A 231 -31.06 -14.83 -12.36
N VAL A 232 -30.18 -13.90 -12.10
CA VAL A 232 -29.09 -14.07 -11.09
C VAL A 232 -29.67 -14.11 -9.67
N ALA A 233 -30.75 -13.36 -9.40
CA ALA A 233 -31.37 -13.27 -8.09
C ALA A 233 -32.21 -14.50 -7.72
N GLN A 234 -32.56 -15.39 -8.66
CA GLN A 234 -33.43 -16.56 -8.41
C GLN A 234 -32.92 -17.51 -7.32
N GLY A 235 -31.64 -17.50 -6.99
CA GLY A 235 -31.04 -18.30 -5.92
C GLY A 235 -31.05 -17.63 -4.54
N ASN A 236 -31.44 -16.38 -4.46
CA ASN A 236 -31.66 -15.68 -3.19
C ASN A 236 -33.09 -16.01 -2.77
N GLY A 237 -33.28 -16.59 -1.57
CA GLY A 237 -34.61 -16.97 -1.10
C GLY A 237 -35.64 -15.85 -1.24
N ASP A 238 -36.90 -16.24 -1.32
CA ASP A 238 -38.05 -15.34 -1.42
C ASP A 238 -38.10 -14.37 -0.24
N ASP A 239 -37.68 -13.13 -0.46
CA ASP A 239 -37.95 -11.95 0.36
C ASP A 239 -38.24 -10.73 -0.53
#